data_4fa09c401d8da63232e571129097c920
#
_entry.id   4fa09c401d8da63232e571129097c920
#
_cell.length_a   1.000
_cell.length_b   1.000
_cell.length_c   1.000
_cell.angle_alpha   90.00
_cell.angle_beta   90.00
_cell.angle_gamma   90.00
#
_symmetry.space_group_name_H-M   'P 1'
#
loop_
_entity.id
_entity.type
_entity.pdbx_description
1 polymer ?
#
loop_
_entity_poly.entity_id
_entity_poly.type
_entity_poly.pdbx_seq_one_letter_code
_entity_poly.pdbx_strand_id
1 'polypeptide(L)'
;MAKNTQPIAKRCKALGISPAVMGYSKKTTTRNSGGNFRKKQSEYATQLKEKQKLKFIYGVLEKQFANYFDEAARRPGQAGENLLQMLECRLDNVVFRLGYASTRRDARQLVSHAHFTVNGKIGRAHV
;
A
#
# COMPACT_ATOMS: atom_id res chain seq x y z
N MET A 1 3.90 -10.67 -13.89
CA MET A 1 2.97 -9.80 -13.13
C MET A 1 3.58 -8.42 -12.96
N ALA A 2 2.84 -7.38 -13.28
CA ALA A 2 3.31 -6.01 -13.04
C ALA A 2 3.40 -5.75 -11.53
N LYS A 3 4.53 -5.25 -11.07
CA LYS A 3 4.77 -4.91 -9.66
C LYS A 3 5.56 -3.62 -9.56
N ASN A 4 5.43 -2.94 -8.43
CA ASN A 4 6.24 -1.77 -8.15
C ASN A 4 7.66 -2.20 -7.78
N THR A 5 8.64 -1.78 -8.59
CA THR A 5 10.06 -2.09 -8.38
C THR A 5 10.87 -0.92 -7.82
N GLN A 6 10.21 0.19 -7.46
CA GLN A 6 10.89 1.38 -6.96
C GLN A 6 11.60 1.10 -5.62
N PRO A 7 12.75 1.76 -5.36
CA PRO A 7 13.44 1.64 -4.08
C PRO A 7 12.55 2.09 -2.91
N ILE A 8 12.40 1.21 -1.93
CA ILE A 8 11.48 1.43 -0.80
C ILE A 8 11.86 2.66 0.03
N ALA A 9 13.13 2.77 0.42
CA ALA A 9 13.58 3.86 1.28
C ALA A 9 13.40 5.24 0.62
N LYS A 10 13.74 5.34 -0.66
CA LYS A 10 13.61 6.57 -1.44
C LYS A 10 12.15 6.98 -1.58
N ARG A 11 11.29 6.02 -1.87
CA ARG A 11 9.85 6.29 -2.05
C ARG A 11 9.18 6.65 -0.72
N CYS A 12 9.51 5.95 0.36
CA CYS A 12 9.03 6.28 1.71
C CYS A 12 9.40 7.72 2.10
N LYS A 13 10.64 8.12 1.85
CA LYS A 13 11.10 9.49 2.13
C LYS A 13 10.31 10.52 1.31
N ALA A 14 10.08 10.27 0.02
CA ALA A 14 9.32 11.15 -0.85
C ALA A 14 7.87 11.31 -0.41
N LEU A 15 7.25 10.26 0.11
CA LEU A 15 5.86 10.25 0.56
C LEU A 15 5.68 10.61 2.03
N GLY A 16 6.78 10.76 2.79
CA GLY A 16 6.72 11.05 4.23
C GLY A 16 6.24 9.87 5.08
N ILE A 17 6.49 8.65 4.65
CA ILE A 17 6.13 7.41 5.35
C ILE A 17 7.38 6.80 5.99
N SER A 18 7.26 6.32 7.23
CA SER A 18 8.34 5.54 7.85
C SER A 18 8.42 4.14 7.22
N PRO A 19 9.61 3.66 6.84
CA PRO A 19 9.77 2.29 6.35
C PRO A 19 9.30 1.21 7.34
N ALA A 20 9.33 1.51 8.64
CA ALA A 20 8.86 0.60 9.69
C ALA A 20 7.37 0.25 9.55
N VAL A 21 6.55 1.18 9.06
CA VAL A 21 5.12 0.94 8.79
C VAL A 21 4.91 -0.17 7.76
N MET A 22 5.86 -0.31 6.84
CA MET A 22 5.82 -1.33 5.80
C MET A 22 6.58 -2.61 6.19
N GLY A 23 7.13 -2.68 7.39
CA GLY A 23 7.88 -3.85 7.88
C GLY A 23 9.38 -3.84 7.54
N TYR A 24 9.93 -2.74 7.05
CA TYR A 24 11.36 -2.62 6.74
C TYR A 24 12.11 -1.97 7.88
N SER A 25 13.23 -2.56 8.32
CA SER A 25 14.07 -2.05 9.40
C SER A 25 15.18 -1.09 8.96
N LYS A 26 15.08 -0.53 7.77
CA LYS A 26 16.10 0.39 7.24
C LYS A 26 16.10 1.72 7.99
N LYS A 27 17.30 2.12 8.44
CA LYS A 27 17.50 3.45 9.03
C LYS A 27 17.23 4.52 7.97
N THR A 28 16.28 5.39 8.25
CA THR A 28 16.09 6.60 7.44
C THR A 28 17.18 7.60 7.80
N THR A 29 18.07 7.88 6.87
CA THR A 29 18.98 9.00 7.02
C THR A 29 18.17 10.29 6.94
N THR A 30 18.20 11.07 8.01
CA THR A 30 17.56 12.39 8.10
C THR A 30 18.29 13.46 7.30
N ARG A 31 19.23 13.09 6.43
CA ARG A 31 19.85 14.05 5.53
C ARG A 31 18.79 14.64 4.61
N ASN A 32 18.34 15.83 4.95
CA ASN A 32 17.64 16.69 4.01
C ASN A 32 18.62 16.97 2.87
N SER A 33 18.49 16.22 1.78
CA SER A 33 19.17 16.56 0.54
C SER A 33 18.75 17.98 0.16
N GLY A 34 19.72 18.89 0.12
CA GLY A 34 19.55 20.30 -0.01
C GLY A 34 18.51 20.79 -1.02
N GLY A 35 18.00 21.96 -0.77
CA GLY A 35 16.97 22.59 -1.56
C GLY A 35 15.64 22.63 -0.85
N ASN A 36 15.64 23.05 0.38
CA ASN A 36 14.44 23.36 1.14
C ASN A 36 13.74 24.62 0.63
N PHE A 37 13.42 24.64 -0.64
CA PHE A 37 12.32 25.49 -1.04
C PHE A 37 11.04 24.74 -0.68
N ARG A 38 10.48 25.12 0.46
CA ARG A 38 9.11 24.75 0.82
C ARG A 38 8.18 25.39 -0.21
N LYS A 39 8.08 24.77 -1.37
CA LYS A 39 7.03 25.12 -2.31
C LYS A 39 5.71 24.86 -1.59
N LYS A 40 4.91 25.90 -1.47
CA LYS A 40 3.54 25.78 -0.98
C LYS A 40 2.84 24.72 -1.86
N GLN A 41 2.51 23.59 -1.25
CA GLN A 41 1.82 22.53 -1.98
C GLN A 41 0.38 22.97 -2.25
N SER A 42 -0.05 22.81 -3.49
CA SER A 42 -1.46 23.00 -3.83
C SER A 42 -2.31 21.91 -3.17
N GLU A 43 -3.58 22.17 -2.95
CA GLU A 43 -4.53 21.17 -2.43
C GLU A 43 -4.55 19.92 -3.29
N TYR A 44 -4.53 20.07 -4.62
CA TYR A 44 -4.44 18.95 -5.55
C TYR A 44 -3.19 18.09 -5.32
N ALA A 45 -2.03 18.70 -5.11
CA ALA A 45 -0.79 17.99 -4.83
C ALA A 45 -0.85 17.22 -3.51
N THR A 46 -1.49 17.78 -2.48
CA THR A 46 -1.70 17.12 -1.19
C THR A 46 -2.61 15.89 -1.33
N GLN A 47 -3.72 16.01 -2.04
CA GLN A 47 -4.64 14.90 -2.30
C GLN A 47 -3.99 13.79 -3.12
N LEU A 48 -3.23 14.16 -4.15
CA LEU A 48 -2.46 13.21 -4.96
C LEU A 48 -1.44 12.45 -4.11
N LYS A 49 -0.75 13.15 -3.22
CA LYS A 49 0.24 12.54 -2.31
C LYS A 49 -0.41 11.52 -1.38
N GLU A 50 -1.57 11.80 -0.81
CA GLU A 50 -2.31 10.86 0.04
C GLU A 50 -2.74 9.60 -0.72
N LYS A 51 -3.23 9.77 -1.94
CA LYS A 51 -3.54 8.64 -2.84
C LYS A 51 -2.30 7.79 -3.11
N GLN A 52 -1.15 8.40 -3.41
CA GLN A 52 0.11 7.70 -3.65
C GLN A 52 0.61 6.95 -2.41
N LYS A 53 0.41 7.50 -1.21
CA LYS A 53 0.73 6.81 0.05
C LYS A 53 -0.04 5.49 0.18
N LEU A 54 -1.34 5.53 -0.02
CA LEU A 54 -2.19 4.33 0.07
C LEU A 54 -1.76 3.26 -0.94
N LYS A 55 -1.58 3.65 -2.19
CA LYS A 55 -1.13 2.74 -3.23
C LYS A 55 0.21 2.09 -2.89
N PHE A 56 1.13 2.86 -2.36
CA PHE A 56 2.46 2.38 -2.03
C PHE A 56 2.46 1.46 -0.81
N ILE A 57 1.73 1.81 0.25
CA ILE A 57 1.63 1.00 1.47
C ILE A 57 1.04 -0.39 1.16
N TYR A 58 -0.06 -0.45 0.42
CA TYR A 58 -0.72 -1.70 0.09
C TYR A 58 -0.18 -2.41 -1.16
N GLY A 59 0.73 -1.76 -1.88
CA GLY A 59 1.34 -2.33 -3.09
C GLY A 59 0.37 -2.51 -4.25
N VAL A 60 -0.64 -1.66 -4.36
CA VAL A 60 -1.68 -1.70 -5.39
C VAL A 60 -1.29 -0.83 -6.58
N LEU A 61 -1.47 -1.32 -7.80
CA LEU A 61 -1.25 -0.57 -9.02
C LEU A 61 -2.44 0.34 -9.35
N GLU A 62 -2.19 1.35 -10.19
CA GLU A 62 -3.18 2.41 -10.51
C GLU A 62 -4.52 1.87 -10.99
N LYS A 63 -4.52 0.94 -11.93
CA LYS A 63 -5.75 0.37 -12.48
C LYS A 63 -6.57 -0.36 -11.42
N GLN A 64 -5.90 -1.17 -10.62
CA GLN A 64 -6.54 -1.91 -9.54
C GLN A 64 -7.04 -0.97 -8.44
N PHE A 65 -6.28 0.04 -8.11
CA PHE A 65 -6.69 1.07 -7.15
C PHE A 65 -7.93 1.82 -7.62
N ALA A 66 -7.98 2.20 -8.90
CA ALA A 66 -9.16 2.83 -9.49
C ALA A 66 -10.41 1.95 -9.38
N ASN A 67 -10.28 0.65 -9.64
CA ASN A 67 -11.38 -0.31 -9.49
C ASN A 67 -11.87 -0.39 -8.04
N TYR A 68 -10.96 -0.42 -7.06
CA TYR A 68 -11.33 -0.37 -5.64
C TYR A 68 -12.06 0.92 -5.28
N PHE A 69 -11.60 2.03 -5.80
CA PHE A 69 -12.23 3.33 -5.54
C PHE A 69 -13.66 3.39 -6.11
N ASP A 70 -13.84 2.93 -7.35
CA ASP A 70 -15.15 2.90 -7.99
C ASP A 70 -16.13 2.00 -7.22
N GLU A 71 -15.66 0.86 -6.76
CA GLU A 71 -16.49 -0.05 -5.96
C GLU A 71 -16.80 0.56 -4.58
N ALA A 72 -15.83 1.20 -3.94
CA ALA A 72 -16.02 1.86 -2.65
C ALA A 72 -17.06 3.00 -2.75
N ALA A 73 -17.06 3.74 -3.85
CA ALA A 73 -18.02 4.80 -4.09
C ALA A 73 -19.46 4.30 -4.28
N ARG A 74 -19.63 3.07 -4.76
CA ARG A 74 -20.96 2.43 -4.92
C ARG A 74 -21.54 1.90 -3.62
N ARG A 75 -20.68 1.63 -2.62
CA ARG A 75 -21.13 1.11 -1.33
C ARG A 75 -21.73 2.23 -0.47
N PRO A 76 -22.72 1.92 0.38
CA PRO A 76 -23.28 2.91 1.30
C PRO A 76 -22.20 3.37 2.31
N GLY A 77 -22.27 4.63 2.72
CA GLY A 77 -21.32 5.25 3.63
C GLY A 77 -20.28 6.10 2.92
N GLN A 78 -19.23 6.44 3.64
CA GLN A 78 -18.14 7.26 3.10
C GLN A 78 -17.24 6.44 2.19
N ALA A 79 -16.99 6.92 0.99
CA ALA A 79 -16.15 6.24 0.00
C ALA A 79 -14.71 6.02 0.51
N GLY A 80 -14.15 6.97 1.26
CA GLY A 80 -12.81 6.84 1.83
C GLY A 80 -12.69 5.71 2.85
N GLU A 81 -13.65 5.58 3.76
CA GLU A 81 -13.69 4.50 4.74
C GLU A 81 -13.89 3.15 4.06
N ASN A 82 -14.80 3.07 3.11
CA ASN A 82 -15.06 1.86 2.33
C ASN A 82 -13.79 1.40 1.59
N LEU A 83 -13.06 2.34 1.00
CA LEU A 83 -11.80 2.05 0.32
C LEU A 83 -10.75 1.48 1.29
N LEU A 84 -10.58 2.08 2.46
CA LEU A 84 -9.65 1.58 3.47
C LEU A 84 -10.03 0.18 3.94
N GLN A 85 -11.31 -0.07 4.19
CA GLN A 85 -11.80 -1.40 4.56
C GLN A 85 -11.50 -2.44 3.48
N MET A 86 -11.74 -2.11 2.23
CA MET A 86 -11.46 -3.00 1.10
C MET A 86 -9.97 -3.32 0.97
N LEU A 87 -9.10 -2.33 1.16
CA LEU A 87 -7.66 -2.52 1.12
C LEU A 87 -7.16 -3.36 2.31
N GLU A 88 -7.71 -3.14 3.50
CA GLU A 88 -7.37 -3.94 4.70
C GLU A 88 -7.87 -5.39 4.60
N CYS A 89 -8.96 -5.64 3.90
CA CYS A 89 -9.50 -6.99 3.70
C CYS A 89 -8.76 -7.82 2.64
N ARG A 90 -7.77 -7.28 1.99
CA ARG A 90 -6.96 -8.06 1.03
C ARG A 90 -6.22 -9.18 1.75
N LEU A 91 -6.18 -10.37 1.14
CA LEU A 91 -5.56 -11.54 1.75
C LEU A 91 -4.06 -11.32 2.02
N ASP A 92 -3.32 -10.68 1.12
CA ASP A 92 -1.91 -10.36 1.32
C ASP A 92 -1.71 -9.43 2.53
N ASN A 93 -2.56 -8.44 2.71
CA ASN A 93 -2.52 -7.55 3.87
C ASN A 93 -2.85 -8.30 5.16
N VAL A 94 -3.86 -9.16 5.15
CA VAL A 94 -4.25 -9.97 6.31
C VAL A 94 -3.11 -10.89 6.74
N VAL A 95 -2.46 -11.55 5.80
CA VAL A 95 -1.29 -12.41 6.06
C VAL A 95 -0.14 -11.61 6.68
N PHE A 96 0.12 -10.42 6.17
CA PHE A 96 1.12 -9.51 6.75
C PHE A 96 0.75 -9.07 8.17
N ARG A 97 -0.50 -8.66 8.40
CA ARG A 97 -0.99 -8.22 9.72
C ARG A 97 -0.96 -9.33 10.76
N LEU A 98 -1.19 -10.57 10.36
CA LEU A 98 -1.12 -11.73 11.25
C LEU A 98 0.31 -12.14 11.60
N GLY A 99 1.32 -11.53 10.97
CA GLY A 99 2.73 -11.79 11.25
C GLY A 99 3.33 -12.98 10.52
N TYR A 100 2.64 -13.59 9.55
CA TYR A 100 3.16 -14.68 8.74
C TYR A 100 4.22 -14.25 7.72
N ALA A 101 4.29 -12.97 7.43
CA ALA A 101 5.27 -12.39 6.53
C ALA A 101 5.82 -11.09 7.11
N SER A 102 7.08 -10.79 6.83
CA SER A 102 7.74 -9.59 7.34
C SER A 102 7.33 -8.31 6.60
N THR A 103 6.88 -8.44 5.35
CA THR A 103 6.43 -7.33 4.52
C THR A 103 5.18 -7.73 3.71
N ARG A 104 4.45 -6.74 3.20
CA ARG A 104 3.31 -7.01 2.30
C ARG A 104 3.75 -7.63 0.97
N ARG A 105 4.92 -7.30 0.47
CA ARG A 105 5.49 -7.94 -0.72
C ARG A 105 5.75 -9.43 -0.50
N ASP A 106 6.33 -9.77 0.65
CA ASP A 106 6.57 -11.14 1.05
C ASP A 106 5.25 -11.90 1.21
N ALA A 107 4.29 -11.32 1.91
CA ALA A 107 2.94 -11.87 2.06
C ALA A 107 2.28 -12.14 0.70
N ARG A 108 2.39 -11.20 -0.23
CA ARG A 108 1.83 -11.35 -1.57
C ARG A 108 2.47 -12.50 -2.34
N GLN A 109 3.78 -12.68 -2.20
CA GLN A 109 4.50 -13.80 -2.81
C GLN A 109 4.00 -15.13 -2.24
N LEU A 110 3.87 -15.24 -0.92
CA LEU A 110 3.36 -16.43 -0.24
C LEU A 110 1.93 -16.77 -0.70
N VAL A 111 1.07 -15.79 -0.77
CA VAL A 111 -0.31 -15.97 -1.26
C VAL A 111 -0.34 -16.40 -2.72
N SER A 112 0.48 -15.77 -3.57
CA SER A 112 0.57 -16.08 -5.00
C SER A 112 1.10 -17.49 -5.25
N HIS A 113 1.97 -17.99 -4.37
CA HIS A 113 2.52 -19.34 -4.42
C HIS A 113 1.62 -20.38 -3.71
N ALA A 114 0.39 -20.02 -3.39
CA ALA A 114 -0.63 -20.92 -2.82
C ALA A 114 -0.24 -21.55 -1.47
N HIS A 115 0.52 -20.83 -0.62
CA HIS A 115 0.87 -21.29 0.71
C HIS A 115 -0.27 -21.16 1.73
N PHE A 116 -1.33 -20.41 1.40
CA PHE A 116 -2.46 -20.15 2.30
C PHE A 116 -3.76 -20.62 1.69
N THR A 117 -4.59 -21.21 2.53
CA THR A 117 -5.98 -21.53 2.20
C THR A 117 -6.92 -20.75 3.12
N VAL A 118 -8.08 -20.40 2.59
CA VAL A 118 -9.17 -19.79 3.35
C VAL A 118 -10.38 -20.69 3.20
N ASN A 119 -10.87 -21.24 4.32
CA ASN A 119 -11.97 -22.20 4.34
C ASN A 119 -11.75 -23.40 3.38
N GLY A 120 -10.52 -23.93 3.34
CA GLY A 120 -10.14 -25.07 2.51
C GLY A 120 -9.94 -24.76 1.03
N LYS A 121 -10.08 -23.51 0.61
CA LYS A 121 -9.83 -23.05 -0.77
C LYS A 121 -8.54 -22.25 -0.86
N ILE A 122 -7.79 -22.42 -1.95
CA ILE A 122 -6.58 -21.66 -2.19
C ILE A 122 -6.95 -20.17 -2.33
N GLY A 123 -6.36 -19.33 -1.45
CA GLY A 123 -6.55 -17.90 -1.49
C GLY A 123 -5.76 -17.23 -2.60
N ARG A 124 -6.30 -16.17 -3.16
CA ARG A 124 -5.61 -15.28 -4.11
C ARG A 124 -5.62 -13.86 -3.58
N ALA A 125 -4.56 -13.11 -3.83
CA ALA A 125 -4.48 -11.70 -3.48
C ALA A 125 -5.47 -10.85 -4.31
N HIS A 126 -5.84 -11.35 -5.47
CA HIS A 126 -6.82 -10.73 -6.37
C HIS A 126 -8.06 -11.61 -6.46
N VAL A 127 -9.15 -11.06 -6.10
CA VAL A 127 -10.46 -11.63 -6.43
C VAL A 127 -11.25 -10.56 -7.13
#